data_e4c81e6134ac684225f7ec46ffe4a594
#
_entry.id   e4c81e6134ac684225f7ec46ffe4a594
#
_cell.length_a   1.000
_cell.length_b   1.000
_cell.length_c   1.000
_cell.angle_alpha   90.00
_cell.angle_beta   90.00
_cell.angle_gamma   90.00
#
_symmetry.space_group_name_H-M   'P 1'
#
loop_
_entity.id
_entity.type
_entity.pdbx_description
1 polymer ?
#
loop_
_entity_poly.entity_id
_entity_poly.type
_entity_poly.pdbx_seq_one_letter_code
_entity_poly.pdbx_strand_id
1 'polypeptide(L)'
;IIKNNQTISVFENISSGVISNSIKDFAKNNFNIGLTSGDKNISEFMKKYNFNISNKTPEQISIELAKFVRTLSSSDIGFAYYGITTGDENVQNLGQGESYFAIVDGTNNRTKHVRSAGIGIPDKRRAIMSSLSLIRNFLK
;
A
#
# COMPACT_ATOMS: atom_id res chain seq x y z
N ILE A 1 10.38 -11.59 -10.88
CA ILE A 1 10.30 -11.30 -9.50
C ILE A 1 11.26 -10.18 -9.15
N ILE A 2 11.49 -9.86 -7.90
CA ILE A 2 12.35 -8.72 -7.56
C ILE A 2 13.77 -9.00 -8.02
N LYS A 3 14.32 -8.06 -8.77
CA LYS A 3 15.70 -8.19 -9.26
C LYS A 3 16.68 -8.20 -8.09
N ASN A 4 17.79 -8.87 -8.29
CA ASN A 4 18.84 -8.95 -7.27
C ASN A 4 19.19 -7.56 -6.77
N ASN A 5 19.27 -7.42 -5.46
CA ASN A 5 19.67 -6.20 -4.74
C ASN A 5 18.65 -5.07 -4.76
N GLN A 6 17.50 -5.19 -5.41
CA GLN A 6 16.44 -4.21 -5.27
C GLN A 6 15.69 -4.45 -3.97
N THR A 7 15.45 -3.38 -3.23
CA THR A 7 14.73 -3.44 -1.96
C THR A 7 13.32 -2.89 -2.11
N ILE A 8 12.39 -3.41 -1.33
CA ILE A 8 11.00 -2.98 -1.34
C ILE A 8 10.53 -2.65 0.06
N SER A 9 9.75 -1.60 0.17
CA SER A 9 9.06 -1.22 1.40
C SER A 9 7.57 -1.04 1.13
N VAL A 10 6.77 -1.31 2.12
CA VAL A 10 5.32 -1.41 1.98
C VAL A 10 4.62 -0.52 3.01
N PHE A 11 3.61 0.18 2.55
CA PHE A 11 2.66 0.87 3.41
C PHE A 11 1.27 0.25 3.23
N GLU A 12 0.55 0.05 4.33
CA GLU A 12 -0.85 -0.38 4.27
C GLU A 12 -1.64 0.21 5.44
N ASN A 13 -2.91 0.55 5.21
CA ASN A 13 -3.73 1.14 6.27
C ASN A 13 -4.86 0.25 6.77
N ILE A 14 -5.51 -0.54 5.92
CA ILE A 14 -6.69 -1.31 6.34
C ILE A 14 -6.47 -2.82 6.39
N SER A 15 -5.35 -3.30 5.96
CA SER A 15 -5.08 -4.74 5.83
C SER A 15 -4.33 -5.34 7.01
N SER A 16 -4.08 -4.56 8.05
CA SER A 16 -3.50 -5.04 9.32
C SER A 16 -2.18 -5.81 9.17
N GLY A 17 -1.36 -5.40 8.22
CA GLY A 17 -0.05 -6.02 8.00
C GLY A 17 -0.07 -7.26 7.12
N VAL A 18 -1.22 -7.65 6.60
CA VAL A 18 -1.35 -8.85 5.77
C VAL A 18 -0.55 -8.73 4.48
N ILE A 19 -0.59 -7.55 3.85
CA ILE A 19 0.15 -7.31 2.60
C ILE A 19 1.65 -7.33 2.87
N SER A 20 2.08 -6.63 3.91
CA SER A 20 3.50 -6.57 4.29
C SER A 20 4.05 -7.95 4.59
N ASN A 21 3.30 -8.76 5.35
CA ASN A 21 3.73 -10.12 5.67
C ASN A 21 3.85 -10.99 4.43
N SER A 22 2.91 -10.88 3.50
CA SER A 22 2.94 -11.66 2.27
C SER A 22 4.11 -11.26 1.38
N ILE A 23 4.39 -9.97 1.27
CA ILE A 23 5.51 -9.48 0.47
C ILE A 23 6.83 -9.85 1.13
N LYS A 24 6.90 -9.80 2.46
CA LYS A 24 8.09 -10.23 3.20
C LYS A 24 8.41 -11.69 2.93
N ASP A 25 7.42 -12.56 2.93
CA ASP A 25 7.63 -13.97 2.62
C ASP A 25 8.13 -14.19 1.19
N PHE A 26 7.59 -13.39 0.27
CA PHE A 26 7.95 -13.46 -1.15
C PHE A 26 9.34 -12.87 -1.44
N ALA A 27 9.69 -11.79 -0.78
CA ALA A 27 10.87 -10.99 -1.08
C ALA A 27 11.98 -11.10 -0.02
N LYS A 28 11.85 -11.97 0.92
CA LYS A 28 12.77 -12.27 2.06
C LYS A 28 13.90 -11.27 2.30
N ASN A 29 14.99 -11.38 1.53
CA ASN A 29 16.18 -10.57 1.73
C ASN A 29 16.10 -9.17 1.13
N ASN A 30 15.03 -8.87 0.40
CA ASN A 30 14.84 -7.60 -0.29
C ASN A 30 13.78 -6.71 0.37
N PHE A 31 13.10 -7.22 1.39
CA PHE A 31 12.09 -6.46 2.11
C PHE A 31 12.75 -5.61 3.19
N ASN A 32 12.52 -4.29 3.14
CA ASN A 32 13.08 -3.37 4.14
C ASN A 32 12.14 -3.14 5.31
N ILE A 33 11.02 -2.47 5.06
CA ILE A 33 10.05 -2.21 6.13
C ILE A 33 8.63 -2.37 5.62
N GLY A 34 7.74 -2.72 6.54
CA GLY A 34 6.31 -2.62 6.36
C GLY A 34 5.77 -1.64 7.39
N LEU A 35 5.00 -0.67 6.94
CA LEU A 35 4.40 0.34 7.80
C LEU A 35 2.89 0.24 7.73
N THR A 36 2.26 0.04 8.87
CA THR A 36 0.82 0.10 9.00
C THR A 36 0.43 1.33 9.77
N SER A 37 -0.65 1.99 9.36
CA SER A 37 -1.09 3.21 10.02
C SER A 37 -2.61 3.27 10.04
N GLY A 38 -3.15 3.86 11.10
CA GLY A 38 -4.54 4.27 11.14
C GLY A 38 -4.77 5.53 10.32
N ASP A 39 -6.00 5.75 9.91
CA ASP A 39 -6.34 6.85 9.01
C ASP A 39 -6.10 8.24 9.60
N LYS A 40 -6.26 8.38 10.91
CA LYS A 40 -6.29 9.70 11.53
C LYS A 40 -4.93 10.40 11.61
N ASN A 41 -3.84 9.65 11.67
CA ASN A 41 -2.55 10.24 12.00
C ASN A 41 -1.53 10.21 10.85
N ILE A 42 -1.85 9.55 9.75
CA ILE A 42 -0.88 9.40 8.67
C ILE A 42 -0.51 10.73 8.04
N SER A 43 -1.49 11.61 7.84
CA SER A 43 -1.25 12.92 7.24
C SER A 43 -0.27 13.75 8.07
N GLU A 44 -0.48 13.79 9.39
CA GLU A 44 0.42 14.51 10.28
C GLU A 44 1.81 13.91 10.31
N PHE A 45 1.88 12.59 10.32
CA PHE A 45 3.17 11.90 10.30
C PHE A 45 3.94 12.19 9.01
N MET A 46 3.27 12.16 7.88
CA MET A 46 3.89 12.42 6.57
C MET A 46 4.41 13.85 6.45
N LYS A 47 3.75 14.82 7.06
CA LYS A 47 4.19 16.21 7.02
C LYS A 47 5.58 16.41 7.60
N LYS A 48 5.95 15.62 8.60
CA LYS A 48 7.29 15.68 9.20
C LYS A 48 8.40 15.35 8.20
N TYR A 49 8.04 14.67 7.11
CA TYR A 49 8.99 14.24 6.07
C TYR A 49 8.75 14.97 4.75
N ASN A 50 8.03 16.09 4.79
CA ASN A 50 7.73 16.93 3.62
C ASN A 50 6.79 16.26 2.61
N PHE A 51 5.92 15.37 3.07
CA PHE A 51 4.87 14.79 2.25
C PHE A 51 3.52 15.36 2.64
N ASN A 52 2.73 15.74 1.65
CA ASN A 52 1.40 16.30 1.87
C ASN A 52 0.39 15.58 1.01
N ILE A 53 -0.65 15.03 1.65
CA ILE A 53 -1.74 14.34 0.95
C ILE A 53 -3.04 15.12 0.96
N SER A 54 -3.04 16.36 1.46
CA SER A 54 -4.22 17.22 1.47
C SER A 54 -4.65 17.56 0.05
N ASN A 55 -5.96 17.56 -0.21
CA ASN A 55 -6.56 17.92 -1.49
C ASN A 55 -6.14 17.01 -2.66
N LYS A 56 -5.74 15.78 -2.37
CA LYS A 56 -5.37 14.80 -3.38
C LYS A 56 -6.47 13.75 -3.52
N THR A 57 -6.59 13.20 -4.72
CA THR A 57 -7.49 12.07 -4.95
C THR A 57 -6.95 10.82 -4.24
N PRO A 58 -7.79 9.82 -3.98
CA PRO A 58 -7.31 8.57 -3.37
C PRO A 58 -6.20 7.90 -4.16
N GLU A 59 -6.26 7.95 -5.49
CA GLU A 59 -5.18 7.41 -6.33
C GLU A 59 -3.87 8.18 -6.09
N GLN A 60 -3.94 9.51 -6.07
CA GLN A 60 -2.78 10.35 -5.79
C GLN A 60 -2.23 10.11 -4.38
N ILE A 61 -3.11 9.90 -3.41
CA ILE A 61 -2.71 9.59 -2.04
C ILE A 61 -1.94 8.27 -2.02
N SER A 62 -2.41 7.25 -2.73
CA SER A 62 -1.72 5.96 -2.78
C SER A 62 -0.30 6.09 -3.35
N ILE A 63 -0.14 6.91 -4.39
CA ILE A 63 1.18 7.19 -4.96
C ILE A 63 2.08 7.89 -3.95
N GLU A 64 1.55 8.90 -3.26
CA GLU A 64 2.33 9.63 -2.26
C GLU A 64 2.74 8.73 -1.09
N LEU A 65 1.86 7.84 -0.65
CA LEU A 65 2.19 6.87 0.39
C LEU A 65 3.29 5.90 -0.05
N ALA A 66 3.23 5.44 -1.29
CA ALA A 66 4.28 4.59 -1.85
C ALA A 66 5.62 5.32 -1.92
N LYS A 67 5.62 6.56 -2.36
CA LYS A 67 6.82 7.40 -2.37
C LYS A 67 7.35 7.65 -0.96
N PHE A 68 6.45 7.90 -0.03
CA PHE A 68 6.81 8.14 1.36
C PHE A 68 7.52 6.96 1.98
N VAL A 69 6.95 5.76 1.88
CA VAL A 69 7.56 4.57 2.47
C VAL A 69 8.88 4.22 1.78
N ARG A 70 8.97 4.46 0.48
CA ARG A 70 10.21 4.27 -0.26
C ARG A 70 11.30 5.21 0.28
N THR A 71 10.99 6.48 0.43
CA THR A 71 11.94 7.48 0.91
C THR A 71 12.34 7.24 2.36
N LEU A 72 11.36 6.93 3.21
CA LEU A 72 11.57 6.70 4.63
C LEU A 72 12.59 5.59 4.90
N SER A 73 12.58 4.56 4.08
CA SER A 73 13.42 3.38 4.24
C SER A 73 14.59 3.33 3.27
N SER A 74 14.73 4.30 2.39
CA SER A 74 15.74 4.30 1.32
C SER A 74 15.67 3.04 0.46
N SER A 75 14.46 2.60 0.18
CA SER A 75 14.24 1.42 -0.67
C SER A 75 14.25 1.80 -2.14
N ASP A 76 14.53 0.83 -2.99
CA ASP A 76 14.43 1.01 -4.44
C ASP A 76 12.98 1.12 -4.89
N ILE A 77 12.10 0.37 -4.24
CA ILE A 77 10.69 0.25 -4.60
C ILE A 77 9.84 0.56 -3.37
N GLY A 78 8.82 1.39 -3.56
CA GLY A 78 7.78 1.63 -2.58
C GLY A 78 6.45 1.08 -3.07
N PHE A 79 5.73 0.42 -2.20
CA PHE A 79 4.41 -0.11 -2.49
C PHE A 79 3.43 0.36 -1.42
N ALA A 80 2.24 0.78 -1.84
CA ALA A 80 1.20 1.20 -0.91
C ALA A 80 -0.12 0.51 -1.22
N TYR A 81 -0.78 0.07 -0.19
CA TYR A 81 -2.16 -0.36 -0.22
C TYR A 81 -2.98 0.63 0.62
N TYR A 82 -3.74 1.46 -0.07
CA TYR A 82 -4.55 2.49 0.56
C TYR A 82 -6.02 2.16 0.37
N GLY A 83 -6.71 1.87 1.46
CA GLY A 83 -8.13 1.56 1.43
C GLY A 83 -8.96 2.65 2.09
N ILE A 84 -10.14 2.87 1.53
CA ILE A 84 -11.14 3.78 2.06
C ILE A 84 -12.40 2.98 2.33
N THR A 85 -12.87 3.01 3.56
CA THR A 85 -14.15 2.40 3.89
C THR A 85 -15.27 3.42 3.68
N THR A 86 -16.32 2.98 2.98
CA THR A 86 -17.48 3.83 2.71
C THR A 86 -18.66 3.38 3.56
N GLY A 87 -18.64 3.50 4.78
CA GLY A 87 -19.72 3.11 5.65
C GLY A 87 -19.38 3.37 7.08
N ASP A 88 -20.37 3.24 7.93
CA ASP A 88 -20.17 3.37 9.35
C ASP A 88 -19.36 2.16 9.83
N GLU A 89 -18.19 2.41 10.39
CA GLU A 89 -17.31 1.38 10.91
C GLU A 89 -17.95 0.57 12.06
N ASN A 90 -19.01 1.09 12.63
CA ASN A 90 -19.74 0.42 13.71
C ASN A 90 -20.83 -0.52 13.20
N VAL A 91 -20.99 -0.65 11.89
CA VAL A 91 -22.00 -1.49 11.27
C VAL A 91 -21.36 -2.71 10.63
N GLN A 92 -22.13 -3.78 10.51
CA GLN A 92 -21.63 -5.08 10.09
C GLN A 92 -21.19 -5.19 8.63
N ASN A 93 -21.51 -4.24 7.78
CA ASN A 93 -21.01 -4.22 6.41
C ASN A 93 -19.68 -3.47 6.32
N LEU A 94 -18.91 -3.56 7.36
CA LEU A 94 -17.56 -3.07 7.43
C LEU A 94 -16.74 -3.57 6.23
N GLY A 95 -16.08 -2.67 5.57
CA GLY A 95 -15.18 -3.05 4.52
C GLY A 95 -15.76 -2.97 3.13
N GLN A 96 -17.00 -2.55 2.96
CA GLN A 96 -17.40 -2.05 1.67
C GLN A 96 -16.60 -0.78 1.41
N GLY A 97 -15.85 -0.78 0.33
CA GLY A 97 -15.00 0.36 0.07
C GLY A 97 -14.17 0.19 -1.17
N GLU A 98 -13.26 1.10 -1.32
CA GLU A 98 -12.36 1.12 -2.45
C GLU A 98 -10.93 1.01 -1.96
N SER A 99 -10.13 0.30 -2.71
CA SER A 99 -8.71 0.13 -2.42
C SER A 99 -7.90 0.59 -3.61
N TYR A 100 -6.79 1.23 -3.31
CA TYR A 100 -5.85 1.71 -4.31
C TYR A 100 -4.50 1.13 -4.00
N PHE A 101 -3.91 0.50 -4.98
CA PHE A 101 -2.54 0.01 -4.90
C PHE A 101 -1.67 0.95 -5.70
N ALA A 102 -0.51 1.27 -5.18
CA ALA A 102 0.49 2.03 -5.91
C ALA A 102 1.85 1.38 -5.74
N ILE A 103 2.62 1.38 -6.82
CA ILE A 103 4.01 0.93 -6.78
C ILE A 103 4.85 1.98 -7.49
N VAL A 104 5.95 2.36 -6.87
CA VAL A 104 6.84 3.40 -7.40
C VAL A 104 8.29 2.95 -7.30
N ASP A 105 9.08 3.41 -8.23
CA ASP A 105 10.54 3.43 -8.11
C ASP A 105 11.04 4.88 -8.22
N GLY A 106 12.27 5.09 -8.58
CA GLY A 106 12.82 6.45 -8.67
C GLY A 106 12.25 7.28 -9.82
N THR A 107 11.64 6.66 -10.81
CA THR A 107 11.20 7.33 -12.03
C THR A 107 9.77 7.02 -12.45
N ASN A 108 9.28 5.83 -12.14
CA ASN A 108 7.99 5.35 -12.63
C ASN A 108 7.01 5.06 -11.49
N ASN A 109 5.74 5.10 -11.81
CA ASN A 109 4.70 4.64 -10.90
C ASN A 109 3.59 3.92 -11.66
N ARG A 110 2.88 3.03 -10.96
CA ARG A 110 1.67 2.40 -11.44
C ARG A 110 0.67 2.29 -10.32
N THR A 111 -0.60 2.37 -10.68
CA THR A 111 -1.69 2.26 -9.72
C THR A 111 -2.71 1.24 -10.20
N LYS A 112 -3.45 0.71 -9.25
CA LYS A 112 -4.58 -0.18 -9.53
C LYS A 112 -5.68 0.15 -8.54
N HIS A 113 -6.88 0.34 -9.04
CA HIS A 113 -8.07 0.58 -8.23
C HIS A 113 -8.87 -0.72 -8.13
N VAL A 114 -9.24 -1.08 -6.92
CA VAL A 114 -10.06 -2.27 -6.67
C VAL A 114 -11.18 -1.89 -5.75
N ARG A 115 -12.41 -2.20 -6.18
CA ARG A 115 -13.57 -2.07 -5.32
C ARG A 115 -13.75 -3.37 -4.56
N SER A 116 -13.82 -3.29 -3.24
CA SER A 116 -14.03 -4.47 -2.42
C SER A 116 -15.41 -4.45 -1.76
N ALA A 117 -15.99 -5.64 -1.63
CA ALA A 117 -17.29 -5.81 -1.01
C ALA A 117 -17.18 -5.94 0.51
N GLY A 118 -15.99 -6.12 1.04
CA GLY A 118 -15.78 -6.25 2.47
C GLY A 118 -14.29 -6.39 2.83
N ILE A 119 -14.02 -6.48 4.12
CA ILE A 119 -12.66 -6.68 4.65
C ILE A 119 -12.48 -8.08 5.25
N GLY A 120 -13.36 -9.01 4.92
CA GLY A 120 -13.26 -10.39 5.37
C GLY A 120 -12.06 -11.12 4.75
N ILE A 121 -11.89 -12.38 5.14
CA ILE A 121 -10.76 -13.21 4.68
C ILE A 121 -10.67 -13.30 3.15
N PRO A 122 -11.80 -13.52 2.42
CA PRO A 122 -11.72 -13.57 0.95
C PRO A 122 -11.23 -12.27 0.33
N ASP A 123 -11.61 -11.11 0.88
CA ASP A 123 -11.18 -9.82 0.37
C ASP A 123 -9.70 -9.56 0.65
N LYS A 124 -9.22 -9.99 1.80
CA LYS A 124 -7.79 -9.92 2.13
C LYS A 124 -6.96 -10.77 1.16
N ARG A 125 -7.43 -11.96 0.83
CA ARG A 125 -6.77 -12.83 -0.16
C ARG A 125 -6.71 -12.17 -1.53
N ARG A 126 -7.80 -11.55 -1.96
CA ARG A 126 -7.83 -10.82 -3.24
C ARG A 126 -6.86 -9.66 -3.21
N ALA A 127 -6.78 -8.93 -2.11
CA ALA A 127 -5.83 -7.83 -1.95
C ALA A 127 -4.39 -8.32 -2.08
N ILE A 128 -4.06 -9.43 -1.44
CA ILE A 128 -2.73 -10.04 -1.54
C ILE A 128 -2.42 -10.41 -2.99
N MET A 129 -3.33 -11.10 -3.65
CA MET A 129 -3.13 -11.54 -5.03
C MET A 129 -2.99 -10.35 -5.98
N SER A 130 -3.82 -9.32 -5.81
CA SER A 130 -3.74 -8.10 -6.61
C SER A 130 -2.41 -7.38 -6.39
N SER A 131 -1.95 -7.32 -5.15
CA SER A 131 -0.67 -6.69 -4.80
C SER A 131 0.49 -7.41 -5.46
N LEU A 132 0.54 -8.73 -5.34
CA LEU A 132 1.62 -9.52 -5.93
C LEU A 132 1.61 -9.42 -7.45
N SER A 133 0.44 -9.40 -8.07
CA SER A 133 0.28 -9.24 -9.50
C SER A 133 0.79 -7.87 -9.98
N LEU A 134 0.45 -6.82 -9.26
CA LEU A 134 0.90 -5.46 -9.60
C LEU A 134 2.42 -5.36 -9.50
N ILE A 135 3.00 -5.89 -8.43
CA ILE A 135 4.45 -5.89 -8.24
C ILE A 135 5.12 -6.64 -9.37
N ARG A 136 4.64 -7.83 -9.69
CA ARG A 136 5.21 -8.65 -10.76
C ARG A 136 5.18 -7.91 -12.10
N ASN A 137 4.06 -7.30 -12.43
CA ASN A 137 3.92 -6.59 -13.70
C ASN A 137 4.79 -5.35 -13.77
N PHE A 138 4.96 -4.66 -12.67
CA PHE A 138 5.82 -3.47 -12.61
C PHE A 138 7.29 -3.81 -12.83
N LEU A 139 7.72 -4.95 -12.33
CA LEU A 139 9.12 -5.37 -12.37
C LEU A 139 9.53 -6.08 -13.67
N LYS A 140 8.61 -6.27 -14.57
CA LYS A 140 8.95 -6.86 -15.87
C LYS A 140 9.80 -5.90 -16.73
#